data_24282edcbb80364fe9b64a0e84243f9a
#
_entry.id   24282edcbb80364fe9b64a0e84243f9a
#
_cell.length_a   1.000
_cell.length_b   1.000
_cell.length_c   1.000
_cell.angle_alpha   90.00
_cell.angle_beta   90.00
_cell.angle_gamma   90.00
#
_symmetry.space_group_name_H-M   'P 1'
#
loop_
_entity.id
_entity.type
_entity.pdbx_description
1 polymer ?
#
loop_
_entity_poly.entity_id
_entity_poly.type
_entity_poly.pdbx_seq_one_letter_code
_entity_poly.pdbx_strand_id
1 'polypeptide(L)'
;GIVRAPKQLFHALDEQTKRNLVGALRATRKFTPFVMNWLFFSAMVEAALRVMGESDYDLTRVDYAVNMFESWYLGDGVYGDGPKFRWDYYNSFVIQPMYVDVLRTFADVGRGYDELLKQVEHRAGRYAAELEKNINADGSYPVIGRSITYRFGAFQLLSQAALEDFLPNELPPEQVRTALTACIRKVTEHPAMFDAQGWLQPGVYGCQPDLAEGYICVGSLYLCMTVFLPLGLAPTADFWSKPEIPWTAKRIWSGENVMLDRAVD
;
A
#
# COMPACT_ATOMS: atom_id res chain seq x y z
N GLY A 1 -0.84 9.26 -5.20
CA GLY A 1 -0.95 10.56 -4.51
C GLY A 1 -2.13 11.38 -5.01
N ILE A 2 -2.23 11.68 -6.31
CA ILE A 2 -3.28 12.54 -6.89
C ILE A 2 -4.68 11.98 -6.61
N VAL A 3 -4.88 10.68 -6.74
CA VAL A 3 -6.18 10.05 -6.47
C VAL A 3 -6.65 10.28 -5.04
N ARG A 4 -5.74 10.20 -4.06
CA ARG A 4 -6.06 10.38 -2.63
C ARG A 4 -6.07 11.83 -2.17
N ALA A 5 -5.28 12.70 -2.80
CA ALA A 5 -5.12 14.10 -2.39
C ALA A 5 -5.17 15.07 -3.58
N PRO A 6 -6.28 15.07 -4.36
CA PRO A 6 -6.37 15.88 -5.58
C PRO A 6 -6.28 17.39 -5.30
N LYS A 7 -6.84 17.84 -4.18
CA LYS A 7 -6.83 19.27 -3.82
C LYS A 7 -5.42 19.78 -3.61
N GLN A 8 -4.56 19.01 -2.93
CA GLN A 8 -3.19 19.40 -2.60
C GLN A 8 -2.22 19.17 -3.76
N LEU A 9 -2.40 18.08 -4.53
CA LEU A 9 -1.41 17.60 -5.49
C LEU A 9 -1.76 17.92 -6.95
N PHE A 10 -3.01 18.30 -7.25
CA PHE A 10 -3.42 18.63 -8.61
C PHE A 10 -4.11 19.99 -8.71
N HIS A 11 -5.15 20.24 -7.91
CA HIS A 11 -5.94 21.48 -8.06
C HIS A 11 -5.12 22.73 -7.76
N ALA A 12 -4.10 22.65 -6.91
CA ALA A 12 -3.20 23.76 -6.58
C ALA A 12 -2.15 24.08 -7.66
N LEU A 13 -2.02 23.23 -8.71
CA LEU A 13 -1.07 23.43 -9.80
C LEU A 13 -1.58 24.51 -10.77
N ASP A 14 -0.64 25.16 -11.46
CA ASP A 14 -0.96 26.04 -12.59
C ASP A 14 -1.48 25.22 -13.79
N GLU A 15 -2.21 25.88 -14.69
CA GLU A 15 -2.87 25.24 -15.82
C GLU A 15 -1.89 24.58 -16.82
N GLN A 16 -0.68 25.11 -16.96
CA GLN A 16 0.32 24.49 -17.84
C GLN A 16 0.84 23.18 -17.25
N THR A 17 1.14 23.17 -15.94
CA THR A 17 1.57 21.97 -15.22
C THR A 17 0.48 20.90 -15.22
N LYS A 18 -0.79 21.29 -15.02
CA LYS A 18 -1.93 20.35 -15.14
C LYS A 18 -1.98 19.69 -16.51
N ARG A 19 -1.92 20.50 -17.60
CA ARG A 19 -1.91 19.96 -18.98
C ARG A 19 -0.74 19.03 -19.22
N ASN A 20 0.46 19.39 -18.78
CA ASN A 20 1.66 18.57 -18.94
C ASN A 20 1.49 17.21 -18.21
N LEU A 21 0.96 17.23 -16.99
CA LEU A 21 0.75 16.02 -16.18
C LEU A 21 -0.28 15.08 -16.83
N VAL A 22 -1.43 15.64 -17.26
CA VAL A 22 -2.45 14.88 -18.00
C VAL A 22 -1.86 14.30 -19.29
N GLY A 23 -1.11 15.09 -20.04
CA GLY A 23 -0.43 14.63 -21.25
C GLY A 23 0.57 13.50 -21.00
N ALA A 24 1.36 13.60 -19.92
CA ALA A 24 2.30 12.56 -19.50
C ALA A 24 1.61 11.27 -19.14
N LEU A 25 0.50 11.33 -18.37
CA LEU A 25 -0.28 10.14 -18.02
C LEU A 25 -0.90 9.49 -19.27
N ARG A 26 -1.52 10.28 -20.16
CA ARG A 26 -2.04 9.76 -21.44
C ARG A 26 -0.97 9.09 -22.29
N ALA A 27 0.25 9.63 -22.31
CA ALA A 27 1.37 9.04 -23.04
C ALA A 27 1.75 7.64 -22.55
N THR A 28 1.46 7.29 -21.30
CA THR A 28 1.72 5.94 -20.78
C THR A 28 0.80 4.87 -21.37
N ARG A 29 -0.35 5.24 -21.93
CA ARG A 29 -1.30 4.32 -22.56
C ARG A 29 -0.71 3.52 -23.74
N LYS A 30 0.39 4.00 -24.33
CA LYS A 30 1.14 3.27 -25.36
C LYS A 30 1.83 2.00 -24.86
N PHE A 31 2.05 1.88 -23.58
CA PHE A 31 2.67 0.70 -22.98
C PHE A 31 1.60 -0.35 -22.65
N THR A 32 1.86 -1.59 -23.07
CA THR A 32 1.05 -2.74 -22.69
C THR A 32 1.58 -3.27 -21.35
N PRO A 33 0.79 -3.26 -20.26
CA PRO A 33 1.24 -3.80 -18.99
C PRO A 33 1.37 -5.32 -19.07
N PHE A 34 2.32 -5.89 -18.31
CA PHE A 34 2.32 -7.32 -18.07
C PHE A 34 1.07 -7.73 -17.29
N VAL A 35 0.55 -8.94 -17.59
CA VAL A 35 -0.66 -9.48 -16.96
C VAL A 35 -0.30 -10.02 -15.56
N MET A 36 -0.15 -9.10 -14.63
CA MET A 36 0.22 -9.25 -13.22
C MET A 36 -0.11 -7.93 -12.51
N ASN A 37 0.52 -7.63 -11.36
CA ASN A 37 0.29 -6.37 -10.63
C ASN A 37 0.39 -5.09 -11.50
N TRP A 38 1.07 -5.14 -12.65
CA TRP A 38 1.18 -4.02 -13.57
C TRP A 38 -0.15 -3.60 -14.19
N LEU A 39 -1.17 -4.45 -14.18
CA LEU A 39 -2.52 -4.07 -14.59
C LEU A 39 -3.07 -2.93 -13.75
N PHE A 40 -2.78 -2.92 -12.44
CA PHE A 40 -3.21 -1.84 -11.57
C PHE A 40 -2.49 -0.51 -11.85
N PHE A 41 -1.26 -0.51 -12.31
CA PHE A 41 -0.63 0.75 -12.75
C PHE A 41 -1.40 1.35 -13.94
N SER A 42 -1.85 0.51 -14.88
CA SER A 42 -2.69 0.96 -16.00
C SER A 42 -4.04 1.50 -15.52
N ALA A 43 -4.72 0.79 -14.62
CA ALA A 43 -6.00 1.22 -14.05
C ALA A 43 -5.87 2.50 -13.21
N MET A 44 -4.77 2.65 -12.45
CA MET A 44 -4.49 3.86 -11.66
C MET A 44 -4.24 5.10 -12.51
N VAL A 45 -3.69 4.95 -13.73
CA VAL A 45 -3.58 6.06 -14.70
C VAL A 45 -4.98 6.55 -15.06
N GLU A 46 -5.90 5.63 -15.34
CA GLU A 46 -7.29 5.99 -15.69
C GLU A 46 -8.03 6.60 -14.48
N ALA A 47 -7.80 6.08 -13.28
CA ALA A 47 -8.33 6.64 -12.03
C ALA A 47 -7.81 8.08 -11.81
N ALA A 48 -6.52 8.31 -12.03
CA ALA A 48 -5.94 9.64 -11.91
C ALA A 48 -6.53 10.60 -12.94
N LEU A 49 -6.66 10.20 -14.22
CA LEU A 49 -7.28 11.02 -15.26
C LEU A 49 -8.73 11.40 -14.89
N ARG A 50 -9.52 10.44 -14.39
CA ARG A 50 -10.88 10.73 -13.91
C ARG A 50 -10.90 11.77 -12.80
N VAL A 51 -10.06 11.61 -11.78
CA VAL A 51 -9.97 12.55 -10.63
C VAL A 51 -9.50 13.93 -11.08
N MET A 52 -8.70 14.01 -12.13
CA MET A 52 -8.25 15.26 -12.75
C MET A 52 -9.36 15.94 -13.59
N GLY A 53 -10.53 15.31 -13.76
CA GLY A 53 -11.66 15.85 -14.52
C GLY A 53 -11.64 15.52 -16.00
N GLU A 54 -10.76 14.62 -16.45
CA GLU A 54 -10.71 14.16 -17.84
C GLU A 54 -11.86 13.17 -18.11
N SER A 55 -12.51 13.29 -19.25
CA SER A 55 -13.65 12.44 -19.64
C SER A 55 -13.27 11.23 -20.50
N ASP A 56 -12.03 11.19 -20.98
CA ASP A 56 -11.52 10.15 -21.90
C ASP A 56 -10.80 9.01 -21.17
N TYR A 57 -11.06 8.81 -19.88
CA TYR A 57 -10.55 7.65 -19.15
C TYR A 57 -11.09 6.35 -19.74
N ASP A 58 -10.24 5.32 -19.79
CA ASP A 58 -10.54 4.03 -20.41
C ASP A 58 -11.00 3.00 -19.38
N LEU A 59 -12.32 2.81 -19.28
CA LEU A 59 -12.91 1.79 -18.40
C LEU A 59 -12.52 0.35 -18.76
N THR A 60 -12.14 0.06 -20.02
CA THR A 60 -11.72 -1.28 -20.40
C THR A 60 -10.45 -1.70 -19.66
N ARG A 61 -9.53 -0.78 -19.44
CA ARG A 61 -8.31 -1.03 -18.64
C ARG A 61 -8.63 -1.29 -17.17
N VAL A 62 -9.61 -0.57 -16.64
CA VAL A 62 -10.10 -0.76 -15.27
C VAL A 62 -10.80 -2.11 -15.14
N ASP A 63 -11.80 -2.39 -16.00
CA ASP A 63 -12.52 -3.66 -16.03
C ASP A 63 -11.57 -4.86 -16.14
N TYR A 64 -10.56 -4.76 -17.00
CA TYR A 64 -9.60 -5.84 -17.20
C TYR A 64 -8.78 -6.11 -15.93
N ALA A 65 -8.26 -5.06 -15.29
CA ALA A 65 -7.52 -5.20 -14.04
C ALA A 65 -8.39 -5.83 -12.95
N VAL A 66 -9.59 -5.30 -12.74
CA VAL A 66 -10.54 -5.77 -11.74
C VAL A 66 -10.90 -7.24 -11.95
N ASN A 67 -11.31 -7.62 -13.16
CA ASN A 67 -11.72 -8.99 -13.48
C ASN A 67 -10.57 -9.99 -13.31
N MET A 68 -9.35 -9.61 -13.70
CA MET A 68 -8.19 -10.48 -13.53
C MET A 68 -7.88 -10.69 -12.04
N PHE A 69 -7.89 -9.65 -11.22
CA PHE A 69 -7.59 -9.79 -9.80
C PHE A 69 -8.70 -10.49 -9.03
N GLU A 70 -9.97 -10.34 -9.38
CA GLU A 70 -11.03 -11.19 -8.83
C GLU A 70 -10.81 -12.67 -9.15
N SER A 71 -10.31 -13.00 -10.35
CA SER A 71 -9.98 -14.39 -10.73
C SER A 71 -8.72 -14.93 -10.03
N TRP A 72 -7.89 -14.07 -9.47
CA TRP A 72 -6.66 -14.40 -8.74
C TRP A 72 -6.77 -14.28 -7.23
N TYR A 73 -7.97 -14.07 -6.70
CA TYR A 73 -8.19 -14.10 -5.27
C TYR A 73 -8.00 -15.54 -4.74
N LEU A 74 -7.19 -15.70 -3.70
CA LEU A 74 -6.79 -17.00 -3.17
C LEU A 74 -7.48 -17.35 -1.83
N GLY A 75 -8.24 -16.40 -1.28
CA GLY A 75 -8.83 -16.52 0.05
C GLY A 75 -8.02 -15.82 1.13
N ASP A 76 -8.61 -15.65 2.29
CA ASP A 76 -7.99 -15.07 3.49
C ASP A 76 -7.27 -13.72 3.27
N GLY A 77 -7.86 -12.87 2.44
CA GLY A 77 -7.31 -11.55 2.13
C GLY A 77 -6.12 -11.54 1.17
N VAL A 78 -5.77 -12.65 0.51
CA VAL A 78 -4.58 -12.78 -0.33
C VAL A 78 -4.93 -12.90 -1.80
N TYR A 79 -4.21 -12.17 -2.65
CA TYR A 79 -4.29 -12.26 -4.12
C TYR A 79 -3.00 -12.85 -4.69
N GLY A 80 -3.13 -13.64 -5.74
CA GLY A 80 -2.01 -14.00 -6.61
C GLY A 80 -1.49 -12.77 -7.36
N ASP A 81 -0.20 -12.78 -7.69
CA ASP A 81 0.37 -11.80 -8.61
C ASP A 81 0.42 -12.42 -10.02
N GLY A 82 -0.73 -12.46 -10.66
CA GLY A 82 -1.02 -13.33 -11.78
C GLY A 82 -1.65 -14.65 -11.30
N PRO A 83 -1.70 -15.69 -12.14
CA PRO A 83 -2.40 -16.94 -11.82
C PRO A 83 -1.66 -17.81 -10.78
N LYS A 84 -0.49 -17.40 -10.32
CA LYS A 84 0.33 -18.15 -9.36
C LYS A 84 0.57 -17.35 -8.09
N PHE A 85 0.48 -18.02 -6.95
CA PHE A 85 0.88 -17.47 -5.67
C PHE A 85 2.38 -17.13 -5.66
N ARG A 86 2.71 -16.01 -5.03
CA ARG A 86 4.09 -15.59 -4.74
C ARG A 86 4.18 -15.16 -3.28
N TRP A 87 5.14 -15.70 -2.56
CA TRP A 87 5.39 -15.32 -1.18
C TRP A 87 6.24 -14.05 -1.14
N ASP A 88 5.57 -12.92 -1.21
CA ASP A 88 6.19 -11.59 -1.16
C ASP A 88 5.20 -10.53 -0.64
N TYR A 89 5.62 -9.29 -0.52
CA TYR A 89 4.79 -8.19 -0.04
C TYR A 89 4.02 -7.44 -1.15
N TYR A 90 3.90 -7.97 -2.36
CA TYR A 90 3.23 -7.26 -3.46
C TYR A 90 1.73 -7.04 -3.22
N ASN A 91 1.09 -7.86 -2.41
CA ASN A 91 -0.27 -7.58 -1.93
C ASN A 91 -0.35 -6.22 -1.22
N SER A 92 0.70 -5.83 -0.47
CA SER A 92 0.78 -4.55 0.23
C SER A 92 1.49 -3.45 -0.54
N PHE A 93 2.53 -3.77 -1.34
CA PHE A 93 3.23 -2.73 -2.11
C PHE A 93 2.36 -2.12 -3.23
N VAL A 94 1.54 -2.93 -3.90
CA VAL A 94 0.86 -2.54 -5.15
C VAL A 94 -0.59 -3.00 -5.20
N ILE A 95 -0.85 -4.31 -5.05
CA ILE A 95 -2.11 -4.93 -5.47
C ILE A 95 -3.29 -4.32 -4.73
N GLN A 96 -3.38 -4.54 -3.44
CA GLN A 96 -4.55 -4.11 -2.67
C GLN A 96 -4.65 -2.60 -2.49
N PRO A 97 -3.55 -1.85 -2.26
CA PRO A 97 -3.60 -0.40 -2.21
C PRO A 97 -4.20 0.23 -3.47
N MET A 98 -3.77 -0.22 -4.65
CA MET A 98 -4.29 0.30 -5.91
C MET A 98 -5.68 -0.22 -6.21
N TYR A 99 -6.00 -1.45 -5.80
CA TYR A 99 -7.32 -2.02 -6.01
C TYR A 99 -8.40 -1.21 -5.28
N VAL A 100 -8.18 -0.91 -4.00
CA VAL A 100 -9.09 -0.05 -3.21
C VAL A 100 -9.23 1.33 -3.86
N ASP A 101 -8.13 1.99 -4.21
CA ASP A 101 -8.16 3.31 -4.86
C ASP A 101 -8.92 3.31 -6.18
N VAL A 102 -8.71 2.30 -7.01
CA VAL A 102 -9.41 2.15 -8.31
C VAL A 102 -10.90 1.96 -8.08
N LEU A 103 -11.31 1.03 -7.22
CA LEU A 103 -12.74 0.80 -6.96
C LEU A 103 -13.43 2.01 -6.36
N ARG A 104 -12.81 2.69 -5.40
CA ARG A 104 -13.35 3.95 -4.84
C ARG A 104 -13.53 5.02 -5.91
N THR A 105 -12.54 5.16 -6.79
CA THR A 105 -12.61 6.15 -7.86
C THR A 105 -13.73 5.88 -8.84
N PHE A 106 -14.08 4.63 -9.09
CA PHE A 106 -15.07 4.22 -10.09
C PHE A 106 -16.36 3.63 -9.48
N ALA A 107 -16.61 3.80 -8.19
CA ALA A 107 -17.76 3.20 -7.51
C ALA A 107 -19.12 3.61 -8.11
N ASP A 108 -19.24 4.79 -8.69
CA ASP A 108 -20.47 5.38 -9.24
C ASP A 108 -20.71 5.12 -10.73
N VAL A 109 -19.84 4.33 -11.41
CA VAL A 109 -19.97 4.11 -12.88
C VAL A 109 -20.98 3.03 -13.27
N GLY A 110 -21.70 2.45 -12.31
CA GLY A 110 -22.76 1.45 -12.60
C GLY A 110 -22.23 0.07 -13.02
N ARG A 111 -21.02 -0.30 -12.56
CA ARG A 111 -20.38 -1.60 -12.83
C ARG A 111 -20.40 -2.56 -11.65
N GLY A 112 -21.12 -2.22 -10.54
CA GLY A 112 -21.11 -2.98 -9.29
C GLY A 112 -19.80 -2.82 -8.49
N TYR A 113 -19.00 -1.81 -8.81
CA TYR A 113 -17.74 -1.54 -8.10
C TYR A 113 -17.92 -1.03 -6.68
N ASP A 114 -19.06 -0.45 -6.36
CA ASP A 114 -19.46 -0.05 -5.01
C ASP A 114 -19.67 -1.25 -4.08
N GLU A 115 -20.30 -2.30 -4.55
CA GLU A 115 -20.45 -3.55 -3.78
C GLU A 115 -19.15 -4.34 -3.72
N LEU A 116 -18.40 -4.39 -4.83
CA LEU A 116 -17.10 -5.03 -4.87
C LEU A 116 -16.09 -4.33 -3.94
N LEU A 117 -16.15 -2.99 -3.84
CA LEU A 117 -15.29 -2.23 -2.93
C LEU A 117 -15.43 -2.70 -1.49
N LYS A 118 -16.66 -2.92 -1.01
CA LYS A 118 -16.89 -3.42 0.36
C LYS A 118 -16.22 -4.77 0.62
N GLN A 119 -16.27 -5.67 -0.37
CA GLN A 119 -15.60 -6.97 -0.29
C GLN A 119 -14.08 -6.82 -0.30
N VAL A 120 -13.55 -5.97 -1.19
CA VAL A 120 -12.11 -5.75 -1.32
C VAL A 120 -11.56 -5.05 -0.07
N GLU A 121 -12.29 -4.09 0.53
CA GLU A 121 -11.90 -3.46 1.79
C GLU A 121 -11.89 -4.47 2.95
N HIS A 122 -12.87 -5.38 3.01
CA HIS A 122 -12.89 -6.45 4.02
C HIS A 122 -11.67 -7.37 3.87
N ARG A 123 -11.35 -7.83 2.65
CA ARG A 123 -10.17 -8.64 2.33
C ARG A 123 -8.87 -7.89 2.66
N ALA A 124 -8.82 -6.62 2.31
CA ALA A 124 -7.67 -5.74 2.58
C ALA A 124 -7.47 -5.50 4.08
N GLY A 125 -8.55 -5.33 4.84
CA GLY A 125 -8.52 -5.25 6.30
C GLY A 125 -7.96 -6.52 6.93
N ARG A 126 -8.37 -7.70 6.43
CA ARG A 126 -7.80 -8.97 6.87
C ARG A 126 -6.29 -9.03 6.62
N TYR A 127 -5.84 -8.72 5.41
CA TYR A 127 -4.40 -8.73 5.08
C TYR A 127 -3.62 -7.67 5.86
N ALA A 128 -4.23 -6.52 6.17
CA ALA A 128 -3.63 -5.50 7.03
C ALA A 128 -3.39 -6.02 8.45
N ALA A 129 -4.33 -6.80 9.00
CA ALA A 129 -4.16 -7.44 10.30
C ALA A 129 -3.01 -8.47 10.30
N GLU A 130 -2.84 -9.23 9.21
CA GLU A 130 -1.69 -10.12 9.05
C GLU A 130 -0.35 -9.35 8.96
N LEU A 131 -0.35 -8.21 8.26
CA LEU A 131 0.83 -7.36 8.21
C LEU A 131 1.22 -6.84 9.60
N GLU A 132 0.26 -6.45 10.43
CA GLU A 132 0.53 -6.01 11.81
C GLU A 132 1.19 -7.11 12.63
N LYS A 133 0.66 -8.35 12.55
CA LYS A 133 1.21 -9.53 13.24
C LYS A 133 2.61 -9.90 12.77
N ASN A 134 2.97 -9.57 11.52
CA ASN A 134 4.31 -9.79 10.98
C ASN A 134 5.37 -8.82 11.52
N ILE A 135 4.98 -7.76 12.23
CA ILE A 135 5.94 -6.89 12.93
C ILE A 135 6.34 -7.56 14.23
N ASN A 136 7.57 -8.08 14.28
CA ASN A 136 8.13 -8.75 15.46
C ASN A 136 8.16 -7.83 16.69
N ALA A 137 8.31 -8.41 17.89
CA ALA A 137 8.31 -7.68 19.15
C ALA A 137 9.39 -6.57 19.25
N ASP A 138 10.46 -6.67 18.46
CA ASP A 138 11.56 -5.69 18.36
C ASP A 138 11.39 -4.70 17.19
N GLY A 139 10.29 -4.79 16.42
CA GLY A 139 10.02 -3.97 15.24
C GLY A 139 10.61 -4.52 13.93
N SER A 140 11.39 -5.60 13.96
CA SER A 140 11.80 -6.29 12.74
C SER A 140 10.61 -7.03 12.08
N TYR A 141 10.79 -7.52 10.86
CA TYR A 141 9.75 -8.26 10.13
C TYR A 141 10.40 -9.29 9.18
N PRO A 142 9.65 -10.29 8.71
CA PRO A 142 10.16 -11.30 7.79
C PRO A 142 10.72 -10.68 6.51
N VAL A 143 11.98 -10.98 6.18
CA VAL A 143 12.64 -10.53 4.94
C VAL A 143 12.38 -11.58 3.87
N ILE A 144 11.25 -11.46 3.17
CA ILE A 144 10.78 -12.45 2.19
C ILE A 144 10.43 -11.81 0.84
N GLY A 145 10.65 -12.57 -0.22
CA GLY A 145 10.26 -12.19 -1.57
C GLY A 145 11.12 -11.10 -2.18
N ARG A 146 10.66 -10.63 -3.33
CA ARG A 146 11.31 -9.60 -4.14
C ARG A 146 10.98 -8.19 -3.62
N SER A 147 11.76 -7.21 -4.07
CA SER A 147 11.58 -5.79 -3.76
C SER A 147 11.64 -5.47 -2.26
N ILE A 148 12.24 -6.35 -1.48
CA ILE A 148 12.29 -6.20 -0.02
C ILE A 148 13.08 -4.96 0.42
N THR A 149 13.93 -4.42 -0.45
CA THR A 149 14.67 -3.18 -0.24
C THR A 149 13.76 -1.93 -0.17
N TYR A 150 12.47 -2.06 -0.49
CA TYR A 150 11.46 -1.03 -0.17
C TYR A 150 11.12 -0.97 1.32
N ARG A 151 11.81 -1.76 2.14
CA ARG A 151 11.77 -1.71 3.62
C ARG A 151 10.33 -1.73 4.16
N PHE A 152 10.06 -0.84 5.11
CA PHE A 152 8.74 -0.70 5.72
C PHE A 152 7.62 -0.25 4.76
N GLY A 153 7.91 0.02 3.47
CA GLY A 153 6.89 0.06 2.42
C GLY A 153 6.10 -1.25 2.30
N ALA A 154 6.65 -2.37 2.81
CA ALA A 154 5.93 -3.64 2.99
C ALA A 154 4.61 -3.47 3.79
N PHE A 155 4.49 -2.41 4.59
CA PHE A 155 3.32 -2.10 5.41
C PHE A 155 2.44 -0.98 4.81
N GLN A 156 2.57 -0.69 3.50
CA GLN A 156 1.73 0.33 2.84
C GLN A 156 0.24 0.07 3.04
N LEU A 157 -0.22 -1.18 2.86
CA LEU A 157 -1.64 -1.48 3.03
C LEU A 157 -2.13 -1.27 4.47
N LEU A 158 -1.33 -1.68 5.46
CA LEU A 158 -1.65 -1.43 6.88
C LEU A 158 -1.78 0.08 7.16
N SER A 159 -0.90 0.88 6.58
CA SER A 159 -0.92 2.35 6.70
C SER A 159 -2.12 2.96 5.98
N GLN A 160 -2.48 2.43 4.81
CA GLN A 160 -3.66 2.86 4.06
C GLN A 160 -4.95 2.50 4.80
N ALA A 161 -5.04 1.28 5.35
CA ALA A 161 -6.21 0.85 6.11
C ALA A 161 -6.48 1.75 7.32
N ALA A 162 -5.41 2.20 7.99
CA ALA A 162 -5.53 3.17 9.06
C ALA A 162 -5.94 4.58 8.59
N LEU A 163 -5.43 5.03 7.43
CA LEU A 163 -5.79 6.33 6.85
C LEU A 163 -7.25 6.36 6.38
N GLU A 164 -7.72 5.28 5.77
CA GLU A 164 -8.96 5.24 5.01
C GLU A 164 -10.10 4.48 5.73
N ASP A 165 -9.89 4.16 7.01
CA ASP A 165 -10.88 3.61 7.95
C ASP A 165 -11.48 2.26 7.52
N PHE A 166 -10.61 1.32 7.04
CA PHE A 166 -11.00 -0.06 6.78
C PHE A 166 -10.20 -1.10 7.58
N LEU A 167 -9.61 -0.69 8.71
CA LEU A 167 -9.04 -1.64 9.68
C LEU A 167 -10.16 -2.53 10.25
N PRO A 168 -9.91 -3.83 10.48
CA PRO A 168 -10.90 -4.66 11.16
C PRO A 168 -11.08 -4.22 12.63
N ASN A 169 -12.26 -4.47 13.18
CA ASN A 169 -12.65 -3.98 14.52
C ASN A 169 -11.70 -4.42 15.65
N GLU A 170 -11.06 -5.58 15.50
CA GLU A 170 -10.10 -6.13 16.46
C GLU A 170 -8.71 -5.50 16.39
N LEU A 171 -8.45 -4.64 15.41
CA LEU A 171 -7.18 -3.97 15.21
C LEU A 171 -7.32 -2.45 15.40
N PRO A 172 -7.19 -1.94 16.65
CA PRO A 172 -7.32 -0.51 16.91
C PRO A 172 -6.24 0.32 16.22
N PRO A 173 -6.57 1.52 15.70
CA PRO A 173 -5.62 2.36 14.97
C PRO A 173 -4.40 2.80 15.80
N GLU A 174 -4.54 2.99 17.11
CA GLU A 174 -3.41 3.28 18.01
C GLU A 174 -2.43 2.10 18.14
N GLN A 175 -2.89 0.85 18.01
CA GLN A 175 -2.04 -0.34 17.96
C GLN A 175 -1.23 -0.36 16.66
N VAL A 176 -1.87 -0.06 15.53
CA VAL A 176 -1.21 0.07 14.23
C VAL A 176 -0.13 1.15 14.28
N ARG A 177 -0.42 2.32 14.86
CA ARG A 177 0.58 3.38 15.07
C ARG A 177 1.81 2.87 15.80
N THR A 178 1.60 2.15 16.90
CA THR A 178 2.70 1.65 17.74
C THR A 178 3.54 0.62 16.97
N ALA A 179 2.90 -0.31 16.25
CA ALA A 179 3.57 -1.30 15.41
C ALA A 179 4.40 -0.67 14.29
N LEU A 180 3.79 0.22 13.51
CA LEU A 180 4.47 0.92 12.42
C LEU A 180 5.63 1.77 12.93
N THR A 181 5.46 2.47 14.05
CA THR A 181 6.51 3.27 14.67
C THR A 181 7.70 2.40 15.09
N ALA A 182 7.44 1.22 15.67
CA ALA A 182 8.50 0.28 16.04
C ALA A 182 9.26 -0.22 14.80
N CYS A 183 8.55 -0.58 13.74
CA CYS A 183 9.16 -1.02 12.49
C CYS A 183 10.02 0.08 11.84
N ILE A 184 9.49 1.31 11.75
CA ILE A 184 10.23 2.45 11.21
C ILE A 184 11.50 2.69 12.02
N ARG A 185 11.41 2.76 13.35
CA ARG A 185 12.58 2.94 14.23
C ARG A 185 13.60 1.84 14.02
N LYS A 186 13.17 0.56 14.02
CA LYS A 186 14.06 -0.58 13.83
C LYS A 186 14.85 -0.49 12.53
N VAL A 187 14.18 -0.23 11.43
CA VAL A 187 14.83 -0.17 10.11
C VAL A 187 15.73 1.05 9.96
N THR A 188 15.38 2.19 10.59
CA THR A 188 16.12 3.46 10.45
C THR A 188 17.26 3.62 11.44
N GLU A 189 17.40 2.76 12.43
CA GLU A 189 18.46 2.89 13.46
C GLU A 189 19.87 2.60 12.91
N HIS A 190 19.99 1.92 11.77
CA HIS A 190 21.30 1.57 11.21
C HIS A 190 21.92 2.78 10.48
N PRO A 191 23.15 3.22 10.86
CA PRO A 191 23.76 4.44 10.32
C PRO A 191 24.05 4.39 8.82
N ALA A 192 24.25 3.19 8.23
CA ALA A 192 24.50 3.03 6.80
C ALA A 192 23.22 2.96 5.95
N MET A 193 22.05 3.36 6.49
CA MET A 193 20.81 3.46 5.71
C MET A 193 20.91 4.54 4.62
N PHE A 194 21.65 5.60 4.89
CA PHE A 194 21.91 6.69 3.96
C PHE A 194 23.42 6.80 3.69
N ASP A 195 23.78 7.21 2.47
CA ASP A 195 25.16 7.54 2.16
C ASP A 195 25.58 8.92 2.72
N ALA A 196 26.83 9.29 2.49
CA ALA A 196 27.38 10.57 2.95
C ALA A 196 26.70 11.80 2.32
N GLN A 197 25.96 11.64 1.21
CA GLN A 197 25.20 12.66 0.52
C GLN A 197 23.72 12.67 0.95
N GLY A 198 23.31 11.76 1.83
CA GLY A 198 21.94 11.64 2.32
C GLY A 198 21.01 10.83 1.40
N TRP A 199 21.53 10.08 0.44
CA TRP A 199 20.73 9.20 -0.40
C TRP A 199 20.49 7.85 0.24
N LEU A 200 19.22 7.41 0.21
CA LEU A 200 18.80 6.11 0.72
C LEU A 200 19.51 4.98 -0.04
N GLN A 201 20.14 4.07 0.68
CA GLN A 201 20.88 2.96 0.09
C GLN A 201 20.02 1.68 -0.01
N PRO A 202 20.25 0.81 -1.02
CA PRO A 202 19.55 -0.48 -1.10
C PRO A 202 19.79 -1.35 0.14
N GLY A 203 18.76 -2.01 0.62
CA GLY A 203 18.84 -2.92 1.77
C GLY A 203 17.60 -2.87 2.63
N VAL A 204 17.51 -3.73 3.62
CA VAL A 204 16.48 -3.75 4.65
C VAL A 204 17.01 -3.05 5.91
N TYR A 205 18.21 -3.40 6.33
CA TYR A 205 18.87 -2.86 7.53
C TYR A 205 20.27 -2.38 7.17
N GLY A 206 20.41 -1.10 6.95
CA GLY A 206 21.62 -0.48 6.42
C GLY A 206 21.76 -0.63 4.89
N CYS A 207 23.00 -0.72 4.40
CA CYS A 207 23.34 -0.88 2.98
C CYS A 207 23.58 -2.36 2.66
N GLN A 208 22.71 -2.98 1.88
CA GLN A 208 22.73 -4.40 1.50
C GLN A 208 22.38 -4.53 0.02
N PRO A 209 23.25 -4.10 -0.91
CA PRO A 209 22.94 -3.99 -2.33
C PRO A 209 22.58 -5.33 -3.00
N ASP A 210 23.09 -6.45 -2.49
CA ASP A 210 22.80 -7.79 -3.04
C ASP A 210 21.34 -8.24 -2.80
N LEU A 211 20.58 -7.52 -1.94
CA LEU A 211 19.14 -7.72 -1.78
C LEU A 211 18.31 -6.98 -2.84
N ALA A 212 18.94 -6.17 -3.68
CA ALA A 212 18.25 -5.36 -4.68
C ALA A 212 18.26 -6.06 -6.04
N GLU A 213 17.09 -6.24 -6.62
CA GLU A 213 16.96 -6.69 -8.01
C GLU A 213 17.41 -5.59 -8.98
N GLY A 214 17.77 -5.99 -10.20
CA GLY A 214 18.33 -5.09 -11.22
C GLY A 214 17.42 -3.92 -11.65
N TYR A 215 16.14 -3.92 -11.27
CA TYR A 215 15.22 -2.81 -11.49
C TYR A 215 15.17 -1.81 -10.33
N ILE A 216 15.77 -2.13 -9.19
CA ILE A 216 15.81 -1.23 -8.02
C ILE A 216 16.82 -0.11 -8.28
N CYS A 217 16.41 1.10 -8.06
CA CYS A 217 17.26 2.29 -8.08
C CYS A 217 17.04 3.13 -6.82
N VAL A 218 17.94 4.07 -6.54
CA VAL A 218 17.84 4.95 -5.36
C VAL A 218 16.47 5.62 -5.27
N GLY A 219 15.91 6.08 -6.40
CA GLY A 219 14.59 6.71 -6.43
C GLY A 219 13.45 5.78 -6.04
N SER A 220 13.51 4.50 -6.48
CA SER A 220 12.45 3.53 -6.18
C SER A 220 12.42 3.10 -4.72
N LEU A 221 13.54 3.20 -3.99
CA LEU A 221 13.59 2.88 -2.56
C LEU A 221 12.65 3.76 -1.72
N TYR A 222 12.36 4.98 -2.19
CA TYR A 222 11.45 5.90 -1.51
C TYR A 222 9.98 5.45 -1.52
N LEU A 223 9.66 4.30 -2.14
CA LEU A 223 8.38 3.63 -1.92
C LEU A 223 8.16 3.31 -0.42
N CYS A 224 9.21 3.17 0.37
CA CYS A 224 9.10 3.06 1.83
C CYS A 224 8.28 4.20 2.46
N MET A 225 8.26 5.39 1.87
CA MET A 225 7.51 6.55 2.38
C MET A 225 6.00 6.34 2.44
N THR A 226 5.47 5.32 1.77
CA THR A 226 4.04 4.98 1.83
C THR A 226 3.57 4.53 3.22
N VAL A 227 4.48 4.12 4.10
CA VAL A 227 4.16 3.85 5.51
C VAL A 227 3.69 5.10 6.27
N PHE A 228 4.01 6.29 5.78
CA PHE A 228 3.63 7.58 6.40
C PHE A 228 2.26 8.10 5.96
N LEU A 229 1.46 7.31 5.24
CA LEU A 229 0.09 7.69 4.86
C LEU A 229 -0.76 8.22 6.04
N PRO A 230 -0.68 7.63 7.27
CA PRO A 230 -1.44 8.15 8.40
C PRO A 230 -1.10 9.58 8.85
N LEU A 231 0.00 10.17 8.37
CA LEU A 231 0.25 11.61 8.56
C LEU A 231 -0.83 12.50 7.94
N GLY A 232 -1.63 11.96 7.02
CA GLY A 232 -2.81 12.63 6.46
C GLY A 232 -4.01 12.72 7.41
N LEU A 233 -4.01 11.98 8.51
CA LEU A 233 -5.07 12.01 9.52
C LEU A 233 -5.02 13.28 10.37
N ALA A 234 -6.19 13.76 10.80
CA ALA A 234 -6.27 14.87 11.76
C ALA A 234 -5.59 14.48 13.10
N PRO A 235 -4.97 15.41 13.82
CA PRO A 235 -4.37 15.13 15.13
C PRO A 235 -5.35 14.57 16.17
N THR A 236 -6.64 14.79 15.98
CA THR A 236 -7.73 14.31 16.84
C THR A 236 -8.20 12.89 16.48
N ALA A 237 -7.74 12.30 15.38
CA ALA A 237 -8.08 10.93 15.02
C ALA A 237 -7.55 9.94 16.07
N ASP A 238 -8.27 8.85 16.29
CA ASP A 238 -7.91 7.81 17.26
C ASP A 238 -6.48 7.30 17.08
N PHE A 239 -6.03 7.20 15.84
CA PHE A 239 -4.65 6.85 15.49
C PHE A 239 -3.61 7.73 16.24
N TRP A 240 -3.87 9.03 16.42
CA TRP A 240 -2.95 9.95 17.06
C TRP A 240 -3.30 10.27 18.52
N SER A 241 -4.60 10.40 18.81
CA SER A 241 -5.09 10.95 20.10
C SER A 241 -5.13 9.91 21.21
N LYS A 242 -5.30 8.63 20.89
CA LYS A 242 -5.35 7.57 21.89
C LYS A 242 -3.97 7.18 22.42
N PRO A 243 -3.87 6.69 23.67
CA PRO A 243 -2.63 6.19 24.23
C PRO A 243 -2.03 5.06 23.40
N GLU A 244 -0.70 4.92 23.47
CA GLU A 244 0.00 3.79 22.85
C GLU A 244 -0.40 2.47 23.51
N ILE A 245 -0.70 1.47 22.68
CA ILE A 245 -0.90 0.08 23.12
C ILE A 245 0.05 -0.83 22.33
N PRO A 246 0.58 -1.88 22.95
CA PRO A 246 1.48 -2.80 22.26
C PRO A 246 0.73 -3.59 21.18
N TRP A 247 1.42 -3.85 20.07
CA TRP A 247 0.89 -4.63 18.95
C TRP A 247 0.90 -6.13 19.23
N THR A 248 0.20 -6.90 18.40
CA THR A 248 -0.10 -8.32 18.62
C THR A 248 1.14 -9.15 18.92
N ALA A 249 2.17 -9.10 18.08
CA ALA A 249 3.39 -9.88 18.30
C ALA A 249 4.10 -9.47 19.61
N LYS A 250 4.14 -8.18 19.94
CA LYS A 250 4.75 -7.71 21.19
C LYS A 250 3.99 -8.23 22.42
N ARG A 251 2.66 -8.25 22.38
CA ARG A 251 1.81 -8.80 23.45
C ARG A 251 2.05 -10.28 23.62
N ILE A 252 2.05 -11.06 22.53
CA ILE A 252 2.29 -12.51 22.56
C ILE A 252 3.66 -12.82 23.16
N TRP A 253 4.70 -12.16 22.71
CA TRP A 253 6.06 -12.39 23.18
C TRP A 253 6.35 -11.83 24.59
N SER A 254 5.42 -11.03 25.14
CA SER A 254 5.43 -10.68 26.57
C SER A 254 4.67 -11.68 27.45
N GLY A 255 4.07 -12.73 26.88
CA GLY A 255 3.30 -13.73 27.57
C GLY A 255 1.83 -13.39 27.78
N GLU A 256 1.35 -12.33 27.13
CA GLU A 256 -0.06 -11.95 27.23
C GLU A 256 -0.96 -12.93 26.45
N ASN A 257 -2.11 -13.26 27.02
CA ASN A 257 -3.12 -14.08 26.33
C ASN A 257 -3.88 -13.22 25.33
N VAL A 258 -3.71 -13.48 24.05
CA VAL A 258 -4.41 -12.78 22.95
C VAL A 258 -5.44 -13.71 22.30
N MET A 259 -6.40 -13.13 21.58
CA MET A 259 -7.40 -13.90 20.86
C MET A 259 -6.79 -14.72 19.73
N LEU A 260 -7.40 -15.89 19.49
CA LEU A 260 -7.05 -16.75 18.37
C LEU A 260 -7.28 -16.04 17.05
N ASP A 261 -6.28 -16.11 16.18
CA ASP A 261 -6.41 -15.70 14.79
C ASP A 261 -7.22 -16.71 13.97
N ARG A 262 -8.07 -16.20 13.08
CA ARG A 262 -8.90 -17.05 12.21
C ARG A 262 -8.92 -16.46 10.80
N ALA A 263 -8.84 -17.36 9.82
CA ALA A 263 -9.07 -17.00 8.43
C ALA A 263 -10.46 -16.38 8.24
N VAL A 264 -10.56 -15.49 7.29
CA VAL A 264 -11.82 -14.94 6.77
C VAL A 264 -11.99 -15.37 5.31
N ASP A 265 -13.22 -15.51 4.86
CA ASP A 265 -13.54 -15.88 3.46
C ASP A 265 -13.92 -14.67 2.64
#